data_84d88fa723801e2f2048815d7ca11822
#
_entry.id   84d88fa723801e2f2048815d7ca11822
#
_cell.length_a   1.000
_cell.length_b   1.000
_cell.length_c   1.000
_cell.angle_alpha   90.00
_cell.angle_beta   90.00
_cell.angle_gamma   90.00
#
_symmetry.space_group_name_H-M   'P 1'
#
loop_
_entity.id
_entity.type
_entity.pdbx_description
1 polymer ?
#
loop_
_entity_poly.entity_id
_entity_poly.type
_entity_poly.pdbx_seq_one_letter_code
_entity_poly.pdbx_strand_id
1 'polypeptide(L)'
;MLRPVEGGDHPTMTRGVMVAGMHRSGTSAVTRVINLLGVPLGRADDIYAAKDNPSGHWESRQLCAVDDLILRAFGGFDTAMPPMPRSWLQSRRATDLRRVMRATFDNVYQGERWLWKDPRICLTLPLWRQVLDDFCVVFVVRDAGPVTRSLYRREGGHYPLPYCYALWDDYNRRAVAALSGLPVVTVDFDSMLEDPLSQVKLLSEGLSFVGVQLNGEIDAAAASLHRPAGAGRPAGPGSGQRLASALKGGPNVSQVFRPPPLPSQPWWMRPTLRAGCSWLRIRERWTDGMQHFAGGPMKR
;
A
#
# COMPACT_ATOMS: atom_id res chain seq x y z
N MET A 1 -20.77 7.37 40.06
CA MET A 1 -21.81 7.78 39.11
C MET A 1 -21.15 8.70 38.09
N LEU A 2 -20.72 8.17 36.96
CA LEU A 2 -20.21 8.95 35.83
C LEU A 2 -21.44 9.34 34.99
N ARG A 3 -21.62 10.62 34.72
CA ARG A 3 -22.68 11.13 33.84
C ARG A 3 -22.36 10.73 32.39
N PRO A 4 -23.36 10.34 31.58
CA PRO A 4 -23.16 10.16 30.16
C PRO A 4 -22.85 11.52 29.53
N VAL A 5 -21.81 11.56 28.67
CA VAL A 5 -21.55 12.69 27.81
C VAL A 5 -22.59 12.61 26.69
N GLU A 6 -23.62 13.41 26.79
CA GLU A 6 -24.55 13.68 25.69
C GLU A 6 -23.87 14.67 24.75
N GLY A 7 -23.54 14.20 23.60
CA GLY A 7 -22.92 14.93 22.51
C GLY A 7 -22.53 13.92 21.42
N GLY A 8 -23.54 13.22 20.88
CA GLY A 8 -23.33 12.28 19.80
C GLY A 8 -23.05 13.04 18.50
N ASP A 9 -21.78 13.34 18.24
CA ASP A 9 -21.32 13.46 16.87
C ASP A 9 -21.49 12.06 16.23
N HIS A 10 -22.53 11.92 15.42
CA HIS A 10 -22.62 10.77 14.50
C HIS A 10 -21.31 10.74 13.72
N PRO A 11 -20.58 9.63 13.70
CA PRO A 11 -19.34 9.56 12.92
C PRO A 11 -19.68 9.97 11.50
N THR A 12 -19.03 11.04 11.02
CA THR A 12 -19.14 11.47 9.62
C THR A 12 -18.82 10.27 8.75
N MET A 13 -19.76 9.93 7.85
CA MET A 13 -19.65 8.71 7.04
C MET A 13 -18.41 8.77 6.18
N THR A 14 -17.44 7.88 6.42
CA THR A 14 -16.22 7.77 5.62
C THR A 14 -16.57 7.19 4.25
N ARG A 15 -16.35 7.96 3.19
CA ARG A 15 -16.69 7.57 1.82
C ARG A 15 -15.65 6.64 1.22
N GLY A 16 -14.38 6.83 1.56
CA GLY A 16 -13.27 6.17 0.89
C GLY A 16 -12.47 5.23 1.77
N VAL A 17 -12.04 4.11 1.20
CA VAL A 17 -11.07 3.20 1.80
C VAL A 17 -9.84 3.11 0.90
N MET A 18 -8.71 3.54 1.44
CA MET A 18 -7.41 3.45 0.78
C MET A 18 -6.61 2.31 1.39
N VAL A 19 -6.20 1.32 0.59
CA VAL A 19 -5.38 0.21 1.06
C VAL A 19 -3.92 0.47 0.75
N ALA A 20 -3.13 0.70 1.78
CA ALA A 20 -1.69 0.91 1.71
C ALA A 20 -0.92 -0.28 2.30
N GLY A 21 0.25 -0.54 1.78
CA GLY A 21 1.16 -1.58 2.25
C GLY A 21 2.21 -1.89 1.19
N MET A 22 3.38 -2.34 1.61
CA MET A 22 4.47 -2.71 0.71
C MET A 22 4.02 -3.77 -0.30
N HIS A 23 4.58 -3.75 -1.50
CA HIS A 23 4.44 -4.86 -2.46
C HIS A 23 4.65 -6.22 -1.78
N ARG A 24 3.84 -7.21 -2.13
CA ARG A 24 3.89 -8.59 -1.59
C ARG A 24 3.49 -8.74 -0.12
N SER A 25 2.92 -7.70 0.50
CA SER A 25 2.38 -7.74 1.87
C SER A 25 0.94 -8.27 1.96
N GLY A 26 0.33 -8.69 0.86
CA GLY A 26 -1.05 -9.19 0.88
C GLY A 26 -2.13 -8.13 0.62
N THR A 27 -1.74 -6.93 0.21
CA THR A 27 -2.67 -5.82 -0.07
C THR A 27 -3.78 -6.20 -1.04
N SER A 28 -3.50 -6.99 -2.10
CA SER A 28 -4.54 -7.45 -3.04
C SER A 28 -5.59 -8.35 -2.39
N ALA A 29 -5.19 -9.27 -1.51
CA ALA A 29 -6.11 -10.14 -0.79
C ALA A 29 -6.99 -9.33 0.18
N VAL A 30 -6.38 -8.42 0.94
CA VAL A 30 -7.12 -7.52 1.84
C VAL A 30 -8.09 -6.62 1.07
N THR A 31 -7.69 -6.10 -0.08
CA THR A 31 -8.58 -5.32 -0.96
C THR A 31 -9.77 -6.15 -1.41
N ARG A 32 -9.57 -7.41 -1.80
CA ARG A 32 -10.66 -8.31 -2.16
C ARG A 32 -11.60 -8.57 -0.98
N VAL A 33 -11.08 -8.78 0.22
CA VAL A 33 -11.89 -8.93 1.44
C VAL A 33 -12.75 -7.68 1.66
N ILE A 34 -12.19 -6.48 1.61
CA ILE A 34 -12.94 -5.23 1.79
C ILE A 34 -14.00 -5.04 0.69
N ASN A 35 -13.68 -5.43 -0.54
CA ASN A 35 -14.66 -5.40 -1.63
C ASN A 35 -15.82 -6.37 -1.39
N LEU A 36 -15.54 -7.59 -0.88
CA LEU A 36 -16.57 -8.55 -0.51
C LEU A 36 -17.40 -8.10 0.71
N LEU A 37 -16.82 -7.29 1.59
CA LEU A 37 -17.54 -6.63 2.67
C LEU A 37 -18.42 -5.45 2.19
N GLY A 38 -18.46 -5.17 0.88
CA GLY A 38 -19.40 -4.25 0.25
C GLY A 38 -18.85 -2.86 -0.05
N VAL A 39 -17.52 -2.62 0.00
CA VAL A 39 -16.93 -1.37 -0.47
C VAL A 39 -16.60 -1.52 -1.97
N PRO A 40 -17.17 -0.67 -2.86
CA PRO A 40 -17.02 -0.84 -4.29
C PRO A 40 -15.61 -0.50 -4.76
N LEU A 41 -15.06 -1.35 -5.62
CA LEU A 41 -13.92 -1.02 -6.47
C LEU A 41 -14.36 -0.06 -7.57
N GLY A 42 -13.43 0.66 -8.15
CA GLY A 42 -13.70 1.48 -9.32
C GLY A 42 -14.18 0.68 -10.54
N ARG A 43 -14.16 1.29 -11.71
CA ARG A 43 -14.64 0.70 -12.96
C ARG A 43 -13.86 -0.58 -13.32
N ALA A 44 -14.58 -1.63 -13.68
CA ALA A 44 -13.99 -2.93 -14.01
C ALA A 44 -13.01 -2.86 -15.21
N ASP A 45 -13.28 -1.98 -16.19
CA ASP A 45 -12.43 -1.75 -17.36
C ASP A 45 -11.14 -0.99 -17.05
N ASP A 46 -11.03 -0.38 -15.86
CA ASP A 46 -9.82 0.31 -15.37
C ASP A 46 -8.95 -0.57 -14.47
N ILE A 47 -9.45 -1.71 -14.00
CA ILE A 47 -8.68 -2.60 -13.14
C ILE A 47 -7.63 -3.37 -13.95
N TYR A 48 -6.39 -3.47 -13.41
CA TYR A 48 -5.34 -4.26 -14.02
C TYR A 48 -5.72 -5.73 -14.15
N ALA A 49 -5.61 -6.27 -15.35
CA ALA A 49 -5.71 -7.72 -15.59
C ALA A 49 -4.52 -8.43 -14.93
N ALA A 50 -4.81 -9.44 -14.12
CA ALA A 50 -3.79 -10.17 -13.37
C ALA A 50 -3.23 -11.32 -14.19
N LYS A 51 -2.06 -11.13 -14.81
CA LYS A 51 -1.33 -12.23 -15.46
C LYS A 51 -0.50 -13.05 -14.46
N ASP A 52 0.04 -12.37 -13.44
CA ASP A 52 0.95 -12.92 -12.41
C ASP A 52 0.29 -13.13 -11.04
N ASN A 53 -0.99 -12.77 -10.91
CA ASN A 53 -1.79 -12.95 -9.71
C ASN A 53 -3.20 -13.46 -10.07
N PRO A 54 -3.47 -14.77 -9.96
CA PRO A 54 -4.77 -15.36 -10.30
C PRO A 54 -5.95 -14.73 -9.56
N SER A 55 -5.70 -14.16 -8.38
CA SER A 55 -6.73 -13.49 -7.57
C SER A 55 -6.98 -12.02 -7.96
N GLY A 56 -6.26 -11.46 -8.95
CA GLY A 56 -6.35 -10.06 -9.34
C GLY A 56 -5.40 -9.14 -8.58
N HIS A 57 -5.01 -8.02 -9.21
CA HIS A 57 -4.25 -6.95 -8.54
C HIS A 57 -5.16 -5.98 -7.82
N TRP A 58 -6.36 -5.78 -8.30
CA TRP A 58 -7.36 -4.84 -7.77
C TRP A 58 -6.85 -3.39 -7.72
N GLU A 59 -6.04 -3.00 -8.72
CA GLU A 59 -5.44 -1.68 -8.89
C GLU A 59 -6.07 -0.96 -10.09
N SER A 60 -6.41 0.32 -9.93
CA SER A 60 -6.79 1.19 -11.05
C SER A 60 -5.57 1.50 -11.90
N ARG A 61 -5.65 1.25 -13.21
CA ARG A 61 -4.57 1.57 -14.17
C ARG A 61 -4.28 3.05 -14.21
N GLN A 62 -5.32 3.89 -14.18
CA GLN A 62 -5.18 5.33 -14.25
C GLN A 62 -4.53 5.89 -12.98
N LEU A 63 -4.95 5.44 -11.79
CA LEU A 63 -4.35 5.91 -10.53
C LEU A 63 -2.93 5.37 -10.33
N CYS A 64 -2.63 4.16 -10.77
CA CYS A 64 -1.26 3.64 -10.82
C CYS A 64 -0.35 4.51 -11.70
N ALA A 65 -0.84 4.95 -12.87
CA ALA A 65 -0.08 5.85 -13.74
C ALA A 65 0.15 7.22 -13.09
N VAL A 66 -0.81 7.71 -12.30
CA VAL A 66 -0.66 8.95 -11.54
C VAL A 66 0.39 8.77 -10.43
N ASP A 67 0.38 7.66 -9.70
CA ASP A 67 1.38 7.40 -8.67
C ASP A 67 2.80 7.27 -9.28
N ASP A 68 2.94 6.61 -10.43
CA ASP A 68 4.21 6.59 -11.19
C ASP A 68 4.63 7.99 -11.63
N LEU A 69 3.70 8.82 -12.09
CA LEU A 69 3.99 10.21 -12.46
C LEU A 69 4.49 11.01 -11.25
N ILE A 70 3.87 10.87 -10.08
CA ILE A 70 4.30 11.50 -8.83
C ILE A 70 5.73 11.08 -8.51
N LEU A 71 6.01 9.77 -8.47
CA LEU A 71 7.34 9.27 -8.12
C LEU A 71 8.41 9.79 -9.09
N ARG A 72 8.16 9.70 -10.40
CA ARG A 72 9.08 10.19 -11.46
C ARG A 72 9.30 11.70 -11.37
N ALA A 73 8.26 12.48 -11.07
CA ALA A 73 8.35 13.92 -10.93
C ALA A 73 9.33 14.35 -9.82
N PHE A 74 9.56 13.50 -8.83
CA PHE A 74 10.52 13.72 -7.75
C PHE A 74 11.77 12.85 -7.86
N GLY A 75 12.05 12.28 -9.03
CA GLY A 75 13.27 11.52 -9.31
C GLY A 75 13.30 10.12 -8.75
N GLY A 76 12.13 9.55 -8.42
CA GLY A 76 11.99 8.22 -7.86
C GLY A 76 11.19 7.25 -8.74
N PHE A 77 11.12 6.04 -8.25
CA PHE A 77 10.33 4.93 -8.79
C PHE A 77 9.76 4.11 -7.62
N ASP A 78 8.85 3.19 -7.89
CA ASP A 78 8.29 2.26 -6.92
C ASP A 78 9.35 1.42 -6.17
N THR A 79 10.50 1.21 -6.79
CA THR A 79 11.62 0.44 -6.23
C THR A 79 12.78 1.30 -5.74
N ALA A 80 12.76 2.61 -5.94
CA ALA A 80 13.82 3.51 -5.51
C ALA A 80 13.30 4.93 -5.35
N MET A 81 12.94 5.32 -4.14
CA MET A 81 12.50 6.68 -3.84
C MET A 81 13.59 7.45 -3.11
N PRO A 82 14.11 8.56 -3.67
CA PRO A 82 15.09 9.38 -2.98
C PRO A 82 14.49 10.05 -1.73
N PRO A 83 15.33 10.54 -0.81
CA PRO A 83 14.87 11.41 0.25
C PRO A 83 14.16 12.64 -0.33
N MET A 84 12.92 12.88 0.10
CA MET A 84 12.16 14.03 -0.35
C MET A 84 12.62 15.31 0.37
N PRO A 85 12.80 16.42 -0.35
CA PRO A 85 13.03 17.73 0.29
C PRO A 85 11.90 18.07 1.28
N ARG A 86 12.21 18.71 2.41
CA ARG A 86 11.16 19.06 3.40
C ARG A 86 9.98 19.85 2.81
N SER A 87 10.25 20.69 1.82
CA SER A 87 9.26 21.55 1.15
C SER A 87 8.66 20.95 -0.12
N TRP A 88 8.85 19.64 -0.39
CA TRP A 88 8.41 19.06 -1.66
C TRP A 88 6.90 19.20 -1.91
N LEU A 89 6.10 19.08 -0.84
CA LEU A 89 4.64 19.22 -0.91
C LEU A 89 4.17 20.63 -1.28
N GLN A 90 4.98 21.67 -1.01
CA GLN A 90 4.70 23.07 -1.32
C GLN A 90 5.26 23.49 -2.68
N SER A 91 5.97 22.61 -3.37
CA SER A 91 6.58 22.94 -4.67
C SER A 91 5.52 23.18 -5.76
N ARG A 92 5.87 24.01 -6.76
CA ARG A 92 5.02 24.19 -7.94
C ARG A 92 4.66 22.87 -8.61
N ARG A 93 5.64 21.96 -8.69
CA ARG A 93 5.45 20.62 -9.25
C ARG A 93 4.37 19.82 -8.50
N ALA A 94 4.36 19.85 -7.15
CA ALA A 94 3.31 19.23 -6.35
C ALA A 94 1.94 19.89 -6.60
N THR A 95 1.91 21.20 -6.81
CA THR A 95 0.65 21.92 -7.14
C THR A 95 0.08 21.50 -8.48
N ASP A 96 0.92 21.33 -9.50
CA ASP A 96 0.49 20.88 -10.81
C ASP A 96 0.01 19.41 -10.77
N LEU A 97 0.74 18.56 -10.04
CA LEU A 97 0.35 17.16 -9.84
C LEU A 97 -1.02 17.03 -9.16
N ARG A 98 -1.33 17.83 -8.13
CA ARG A 98 -2.64 17.77 -7.45
C ARG A 98 -3.83 17.99 -8.40
N ARG A 99 -3.68 18.81 -9.43
CA ARG A 99 -4.74 18.99 -10.45
C ARG A 99 -4.96 17.70 -11.25
N VAL A 100 -3.87 17.06 -11.69
CA VAL A 100 -3.93 15.78 -12.42
C VAL A 100 -4.51 14.69 -11.53
N MET A 101 -4.05 14.61 -10.27
CA MET A 101 -4.53 13.63 -9.29
C MET A 101 -6.04 13.75 -9.09
N ARG A 102 -6.54 14.98 -8.83
CA ARG A 102 -7.99 15.21 -8.63
C ARG A 102 -8.78 14.82 -9.87
N ALA A 103 -8.39 15.33 -11.04
CA ALA A 103 -9.11 15.05 -12.29
C ALA A 103 -9.15 13.56 -12.62
N THR A 104 -8.03 12.83 -12.41
CA THR A 104 -7.99 11.38 -12.63
C THR A 104 -8.83 10.63 -11.61
N PHE A 105 -8.75 11.02 -10.33
CA PHE A 105 -9.53 10.40 -9.27
C PHE A 105 -11.03 10.54 -9.52
N ASP A 106 -11.50 11.73 -9.85
CA ASP A 106 -12.91 12.02 -10.14
C ASP A 106 -13.40 11.27 -11.40
N ASN A 107 -12.51 11.02 -12.38
CA ASN A 107 -12.82 10.19 -13.54
C ASN A 107 -12.96 8.70 -13.20
N VAL A 108 -12.14 8.18 -12.29
CA VAL A 108 -12.16 6.77 -11.87
C VAL A 108 -13.32 6.49 -10.92
N TYR A 109 -13.57 7.38 -9.95
CA TYR A 109 -14.58 7.22 -8.92
C TYR A 109 -15.66 8.29 -9.04
N GLN A 110 -16.76 7.91 -9.67
CA GLN A 110 -17.95 8.76 -9.87
C GLN A 110 -18.99 8.59 -8.76
N GLY A 111 -18.76 7.67 -7.83
CA GLY A 111 -19.67 7.35 -6.74
C GLY A 111 -19.27 8.00 -5.41
N GLU A 112 -20.19 7.91 -4.44
CA GLU A 112 -19.95 8.43 -3.09
C GLU A 112 -18.98 7.56 -2.28
N ARG A 113 -18.86 6.27 -2.61
CA ARG A 113 -18.03 5.29 -1.92
C ARG A 113 -17.01 4.69 -2.86
N TRP A 114 -15.79 4.46 -2.34
CA TRP A 114 -14.71 3.91 -3.16
C TRP A 114 -13.71 3.09 -2.34
N LEU A 115 -13.09 2.12 -3.02
CA LEU A 115 -11.99 1.31 -2.53
C LEU A 115 -10.84 1.40 -3.52
N TRP A 116 -9.70 1.90 -3.05
CA TRP A 116 -8.50 2.05 -3.88
C TRP A 116 -7.29 1.42 -3.21
N LYS A 117 -6.53 0.65 -3.97
CA LYS A 117 -5.30 0.02 -3.54
C LYS A 117 -4.17 0.28 -4.54
N ASP A 118 -3.06 0.78 -4.03
CA ASP A 118 -1.76 0.81 -4.71
C ASP A 118 -0.65 0.72 -3.66
N PRO A 119 0.33 -0.17 -3.79
CA PRO A 119 1.48 -0.19 -2.87
C PRO A 119 2.25 1.13 -2.83
N ARG A 120 2.27 1.90 -3.94
CA ARG A 120 2.92 3.22 -4.03
C ARG A 120 2.29 4.28 -3.13
N ILE A 121 1.06 4.07 -2.66
CA ILE A 121 0.42 4.92 -1.64
C ILE A 121 1.33 5.08 -0.41
N CYS A 122 2.11 4.07 -0.04
CA CYS A 122 3.10 4.19 1.03
C CYS A 122 4.08 5.36 0.83
N LEU A 123 4.30 5.78 -0.42
CA LEU A 123 5.25 6.83 -0.82
C LEU A 123 4.53 8.13 -1.19
N THR A 124 3.33 8.05 -1.76
CA THR A 124 2.59 9.17 -2.39
C THR A 124 1.47 9.71 -1.49
N LEU A 125 1.11 9.01 -0.42
CA LEU A 125 0.05 9.41 0.52
C LEU A 125 0.16 10.85 1.03
N PRO A 126 1.37 11.41 1.34
CA PRO A 126 1.46 12.80 1.77
C PRO A 126 0.88 13.80 0.76
N LEU A 127 0.95 13.49 -0.55
CA LEU A 127 0.38 14.34 -1.59
C LEU A 127 -1.13 14.07 -1.77
N TRP A 128 -1.55 12.81 -1.72
CA TRP A 128 -2.96 12.42 -1.81
C TRP A 128 -3.81 13.01 -0.68
N ARG A 129 -3.27 13.14 0.53
CA ARG A 129 -3.92 13.82 1.66
C ARG A 129 -4.24 15.31 1.42
N GLN A 130 -3.62 15.93 0.40
CA GLN A 130 -3.91 17.31 0.00
C GLN A 130 -4.94 17.38 -1.14
N VAL A 131 -5.38 16.24 -1.63
CA VAL A 131 -6.32 16.12 -2.74
C VAL A 131 -7.63 15.49 -2.30
N LEU A 132 -7.57 14.51 -1.42
CA LEU A 132 -8.72 13.71 -1.00
C LEU A 132 -9.05 13.99 0.47
N ASP A 133 -10.36 14.05 0.71
CA ASP A 133 -10.97 14.16 2.05
C ASP A 133 -11.85 12.92 2.30
N ASP A 134 -12.34 12.74 3.50
CA ASP A 134 -13.31 11.70 3.91
C ASP A 134 -12.89 10.26 3.54
N PHE A 135 -11.67 9.88 3.87
CA PHE A 135 -11.18 8.51 3.70
C PHE A 135 -10.46 7.99 4.93
N CYS A 136 -10.48 6.68 5.08
CA CYS A 136 -9.61 5.96 6.00
C CYS A 136 -8.54 5.17 5.25
N VAL A 137 -7.48 4.79 5.95
CA VAL A 137 -6.44 3.94 5.39
C VAL A 137 -6.45 2.58 6.09
N VAL A 138 -6.56 1.52 5.29
CA VAL A 138 -6.25 0.16 5.74
C VAL A 138 -4.77 -0.08 5.47
N PHE A 139 -3.97 -0.09 6.53
CA PHE A 139 -2.54 -0.31 6.43
C PHE A 139 -2.20 -1.78 6.62
N VAL A 140 -1.79 -2.43 5.54
CA VAL A 140 -1.46 -3.86 5.52
C VAL A 140 0.03 -4.03 5.78
N VAL A 141 0.36 -4.68 6.88
CA VAL A 141 1.72 -5.05 7.25
C VAL A 141 1.94 -6.55 7.14
N ARG A 142 3.14 -6.92 6.83
CA ARG A 142 3.58 -8.31 6.76
C ARG A 142 5.05 -8.40 7.15
N ASP A 143 5.48 -9.56 7.66
CA ASP A 143 6.87 -9.80 8.00
C ASP A 143 7.82 -9.59 6.81
N ALA A 144 8.98 -9.00 7.11
CA ALA A 144 10.01 -8.71 6.11
C ALA A 144 10.48 -9.98 5.37
N GLY A 145 10.61 -11.10 6.08
CA GLY A 145 11.10 -12.35 5.49
C GLY A 145 10.25 -12.87 4.33
N PRO A 146 8.94 -13.10 4.52
CA PRO A 146 8.04 -13.49 3.44
C PRO A 146 7.97 -12.47 2.30
N VAL A 147 7.92 -11.17 2.62
CA VAL A 147 7.83 -10.09 1.63
C VAL A 147 9.09 -10.04 0.76
N THR A 148 10.27 -10.00 1.37
CA THR A 148 11.55 -9.90 0.67
C THR A 148 11.83 -11.11 -0.21
N ARG A 149 11.55 -12.34 0.29
CA ARG A 149 11.65 -13.55 -0.53
C ARG A 149 10.67 -13.56 -1.70
N SER A 150 9.45 -13.07 -1.50
CA SER A 150 8.44 -12.98 -2.57
C SER A 150 8.83 -11.95 -3.62
N LEU A 151 9.36 -10.81 -3.20
CA LEU A 151 9.85 -9.76 -4.10
C LEU A 151 11.07 -10.25 -4.90
N TYR A 152 12.06 -10.86 -4.23
CA TYR A 152 13.24 -11.44 -4.87
C TYR A 152 12.85 -12.43 -6.00
N ARG A 153 11.89 -13.32 -5.72
CA ARG A 153 11.42 -14.30 -6.72
C ARG A 153 10.68 -13.63 -7.88
N ARG A 154 9.81 -12.65 -7.60
CA ARG A 154 9.07 -11.91 -8.63
C ARG A 154 10.01 -11.21 -9.61
N GLU A 155 11.08 -10.64 -9.10
CA GLU A 155 12.06 -9.90 -9.88
C GLU A 155 13.16 -10.82 -10.47
N GLY A 156 12.97 -12.14 -10.45
CA GLY A 156 13.92 -13.09 -11.01
C GLY A 156 15.32 -13.02 -10.40
N GLY A 157 15.43 -12.61 -9.14
CA GLY A 157 16.71 -12.46 -8.44
C GLY A 157 17.48 -11.18 -8.78
N HIS A 158 16.96 -10.30 -9.62
CA HIS A 158 17.64 -9.04 -10.02
C HIS A 158 17.89 -8.09 -8.83
N TYR A 159 17.00 -8.11 -7.82
CA TYR A 159 17.20 -7.36 -6.60
C TYR A 159 17.74 -8.26 -5.50
N PRO A 160 18.97 -8.04 -4.99
CA PRO A 160 19.50 -8.82 -3.87
C PRO A 160 18.59 -8.75 -2.64
N LEU A 161 18.52 -9.82 -1.85
CA LEU A 161 17.69 -9.85 -0.63
C LEU A 161 17.91 -8.66 0.32
N PRO A 162 19.14 -8.18 0.56
CA PRO A 162 19.37 -6.98 1.36
C PRO A 162 18.70 -5.73 0.78
N TYR A 163 18.65 -5.60 -0.54
CA TYR A 163 17.95 -4.51 -1.20
C TYR A 163 16.43 -4.63 -1.02
N CYS A 164 15.88 -5.83 -1.20
CA CYS A 164 14.45 -6.09 -0.96
C CYS A 164 14.07 -5.75 0.50
N TYR A 165 14.96 -6.04 1.46
CA TYR A 165 14.76 -5.70 2.87
C TYR A 165 14.79 -4.18 3.11
N ALA A 166 15.78 -3.48 2.54
CA ALA A 166 15.87 -2.03 2.64
C ALA A 166 14.65 -1.33 2.03
N LEU A 167 14.13 -1.86 0.91
CA LEU A 167 12.92 -1.37 0.29
C LEU A 167 11.68 -1.62 1.16
N TRP A 168 11.57 -2.80 1.79
CA TRP A 168 10.51 -3.10 2.76
C TRP A 168 10.52 -2.12 3.93
N ASP A 169 11.69 -1.82 4.49
CA ASP A 169 11.86 -0.89 5.60
C ASP A 169 11.49 0.56 5.19
N ASP A 170 11.97 1.03 4.03
CA ASP A 170 11.68 2.38 3.52
C ASP A 170 10.18 2.60 3.27
N TYR A 171 9.51 1.63 2.63
CA TYR A 171 8.06 1.68 2.40
C TYR A 171 7.26 1.80 3.70
N ASN A 172 7.57 0.94 4.68
CA ASN A 172 6.85 0.94 5.94
C ASN A 172 7.13 2.21 6.76
N ARG A 173 8.36 2.71 6.78
CA ARG A 173 8.69 3.98 7.47
C ARG A 173 7.96 5.16 6.87
N ARG A 174 7.94 5.28 5.54
CA ARG A 174 7.26 6.37 4.84
C ARG A 174 5.75 6.29 5.03
N ALA A 175 5.18 5.08 4.93
CA ALA A 175 3.77 4.87 5.18
C ALA A 175 3.40 5.30 6.60
N VAL A 176 4.09 4.80 7.62
CA VAL A 176 3.83 5.15 9.04
C VAL A 176 3.92 6.65 9.27
N ALA A 177 4.95 7.32 8.72
CA ALA A 177 5.08 8.78 8.83
C ALA A 177 3.91 9.52 8.17
N ALA A 178 3.39 9.00 7.05
CA ALA A 178 2.28 9.59 6.31
C ALA A 178 0.90 9.34 6.92
N LEU A 179 0.75 8.28 7.74
CA LEU A 179 -0.52 7.89 8.37
C LEU A 179 -0.92 8.77 9.56
N SER A 180 0.01 9.54 10.13
CA SER A 180 -0.26 10.38 11.31
C SER A 180 -1.45 11.31 11.09
N GLY A 181 -2.43 11.27 12.01
CA GLY A 181 -3.64 12.10 11.97
C GLY A 181 -4.70 11.64 10.96
N LEU A 182 -4.57 10.47 10.36
CA LEU A 182 -5.63 9.83 9.55
C LEU A 182 -6.35 8.75 10.37
N PRO A 183 -7.63 8.44 10.05
CA PRO A 183 -8.27 7.21 10.50
C PRO A 183 -7.56 6.00 9.86
N VAL A 184 -7.03 5.10 10.71
CA VAL A 184 -6.25 3.94 10.23
C VAL A 184 -6.75 2.64 10.84
N VAL A 185 -6.98 1.65 10.00
CA VAL A 185 -7.20 0.26 10.39
C VAL A 185 -5.96 -0.55 10.00
N THR A 186 -5.25 -1.13 10.97
CA THR A 186 -4.05 -1.91 10.69
C THR A 186 -4.36 -3.39 10.58
N VAL A 187 -3.88 -4.03 9.51
CA VAL A 187 -4.02 -5.46 9.25
C VAL A 187 -2.65 -6.12 9.24
N ASP A 188 -2.45 -7.10 10.12
CA ASP A 188 -1.33 -8.04 10.01
C ASP A 188 -1.72 -9.19 9.08
N PHE A 189 -1.08 -9.27 7.92
CA PHE A 189 -1.48 -10.24 6.90
C PHE A 189 -1.13 -11.68 7.24
N ASP A 190 -0.08 -11.91 7.99
CA ASP A 190 0.29 -13.26 8.41
C ASP A 190 -0.73 -13.79 9.44
N SER A 191 -1.18 -12.95 10.39
CA SER A 191 -2.30 -13.27 11.30
C SER A 191 -3.61 -13.50 10.54
N MET A 192 -3.87 -12.69 9.49
CA MET A 192 -5.07 -12.86 8.66
C MET A 192 -5.09 -14.20 7.90
N LEU A 193 -3.93 -14.73 7.54
CA LEU A 193 -3.81 -16.06 6.93
C LEU A 193 -3.89 -17.20 7.97
N GLU A 194 -3.57 -16.94 9.23
CA GLU A 194 -3.63 -17.94 10.31
C GLU A 194 -5.06 -18.16 10.82
N ASP A 195 -5.80 -17.06 10.99
CA ASP A 195 -7.20 -17.07 11.45
C ASP A 195 -8.04 -16.09 10.62
N PRO A 196 -8.43 -16.47 9.38
CA PRO A 196 -9.14 -15.60 8.47
C PRO A 196 -10.45 -15.04 9.04
N LEU A 197 -11.24 -15.88 9.72
CA LEU A 197 -12.56 -15.48 10.19
C LEU A 197 -12.48 -14.41 11.28
N SER A 198 -11.66 -14.63 12.31
CA SER A 198 -11.49 -13.65 13.38
C SER A 198 -10.85 -12.35 12.88
N GLN A 199 -9.88 -12.43 11.97
CA GLN A 199 -9.21 -11.24 11.44
C GLN A 199 -10.10 -10.43 10.48
N VAL A 200 -10.96 -11.07 9.70
CA VAL A 200 -11.96 -10.36 8.85
C VAL A 200 -13.02 -9.70 9.73
N LYS A 201 -13.43 -10.35 10.82
CA LYS A 201 -14.31 -9.72 11.83
C LYS A 201 -13.68 -8.44 12.40
N LEU A 202 -12.44 -8.52 12.89
CA LEU A 202 -11.70 -7.36 13.43
C LEU A 202 -11.53 -6.24 12.39
N LEU A 203 -11.26 -6.59 11.13
CA LEU A 203 -11.19 -5.63 10.04
C LEU A 203 -12.56 -4.94 9.82
N SER A 204 -13.65 -5.71 9.79
CA SER A 204 -15.01 -5.20 9.63
C SER A 204 -15.38 -4.26 10.77
N GLU A 205 -15.11 -4.63 12.01
CA GLU A 205 -15.33 -3.79 13.20
C GLU A 205 -14.51 -2.50 13.13
N GLY A 206 -13.23 -2.60 12.75
CA GLY A 206 -12.36 -1.45 12.59
C GLY A 206 -12.83 -0.48 11.50
N LEU A 207 -13.28 -1.01 10.35
CA LEU A 207 -13.83 -0.19 9.26
C LEU A 207 -15.14 0.49 9.69
N SER A 208 -16.03 -0.23 10.37
CA SER A 208 -17.28 0.33 10.89
C SER A 208 -17.01 1.41 11.94
N PHE A 209 -16.01 1.20 12.81
CA PHE A 209 -15.62 2.20 13.82
C PHE A 209 -15.14 3.52 13.21
N VAL A 210 -14.44 3.46 12.06
CA VAL A 210 -14.02 4.67 11.33
C VAL A 210 -15.07 5.18 10.33
N GLY A 211 -16.31 4.72 10.43
CA GLY A 211 -17.46 5.24 9.68
C GLY A 211 -17.68 4.62 8.29
N VAL A 212 -16.97 3.54 7.95
CA VAL A 212 -17.19 2.85 6.66
C VAL A 212 -18.44 1.97 6.75
N GLN A 213 -19.37 2.16 5.82
CA GLN A 213 -20.54 1.29 5.71
C GLN A 213 -20.18 -0.03 5.03
N LEU A 214 -20.56 -1.13 5.67
CA LEU A 214 -20.36 -2.48 5.17
C LEU A 214 -21.71 -3.19 5.06
N ASN A 215 -21.90 -3.98 4.02
CA ASN A 215 -23.12 -4.75 3.79
C ASN A 215 -22.84 -6.15 3.21
N GLY A 216 -21.59 -6.57 3.21
CA GLY A 216 -21.17 -7.88 2.72
C GLY A 216 -21.07 -8.91 3.85
N GLU A 217 -20.95 -10.19 3.47
CA GLU A 217 -20.90 -11.32 4.38
C GLU A 217 -19.47 -11.62 4.81
N ILE A 218 -19.24 -11.67 6.13
CA ILE A 218 -17.91 -11.92 6.73
C ILE A 218 -17.38 -13.30 6.34
N ASP A 219 -18.23 -14.34 6.36
CA ASP A 219 -17.81 -15.71 6.04
C ASP A 219 -17.36 -15.84 4.58
N ALA A 220 -18.07 -15.23 3.65
CA ALA A 220 -17.70 -15.19 2.24
C ALA A 220 -16.39 -14.44 2.02
N ALA A 221 -16.19 -13.32 2.72
CA ALA A 221 -14.96 -12.55 2.68
C ALA A 221 -13.77 -13.34 3.25
N ALA A 222 -13.94 -14.01 4.39
CA ALA A 222 -12.92 -14.86 5.01
C ALA A 222 -12.57 -16.07 4.13
N ALA A 223 -13.56 -16.72 3.51
CA ALA A 223 -13.36 -17.84 2.60
C ALA A 223 -12.56 -17.47 1.33
N SER A 224 -12.50 -16.18 0.98
CA SER A 224 -11.69 -15.70 -0.15
C SER A 224 -10.18 -15.69 0.10
N LEU A 225 -9.76 -15.85 1.36
CA LEU A 225 -8.36 -15.87 1.77
C LEU A 225 -7.79 -17.27 1.62
N HIS A 226 -6.82 -17.42 0.74
CA HIS A 226 -6.16 -18.70 0.52
C HIS A 226 -4.68 -18.58 0.89
N ARG A 227 -4.21 -19.54 1.71
CA ARG A 227 -2.78 -19.67 1.97
C ARG A 227 -2.13 -20.29 0.74
N PRO A 228 -1.13 -19.65 0.12
CA PRO A 228 -0.41 -20.28 -0.99
C PRO A 228 0.23 -21.61 -0.51
N ALA A 229 0.08 -22.68 -1.29
CA ALA A 229 0.74 -23.94 -1.01
C ALA A 229 2.26 -23.71 -0.88
N GLY A 230 2.87 -24.22 0.21
CA GLY A 230 4.30 -24.06 0.48
C GLY A 230 4.70 -22.77 1.22
N ALA A 231 3.78 -21.94 1.64
CA ALA A 231 4.08 -20.84 2.58
C ALA A 231 4.36 -21.42 3.98
N GLY A 232 5.64 -21.46 4.34
CA GLY A 232 6.06 -21.89 5.69
C GLY A 232 5.43 -21.02 6.78
N ARG A 233 5.18 -21.62 7.95
CA ARG A 233 4.70 -20.90 9.14
C ARG A 233 5.79 -19.91 9.59
N PRO A 234 5.46 -18.63 9.90
CA PRO A 234 6.43 -17.73 10.52
C PRO A 234 6.86 -18.28 11.88
N ALA A 235 8.16 -18.28 12.15
CA ALA A 235 8.71 -18.70 13.45
C ALA A 235 8.61 -17.50 14.43
N GLY A 236 7.60 -17.51 15.31
CA GLY A 236 7.45 -16.51 16.40
C GLY A 236 6.86 -15.15 15.94
N PRO A 237 6.68 -14.19 16.87
CA PRO A 237 6.14 -12.88 16.55
C PRO A 237 7.12 -12.11 15.65
N GLY A 238 6.74 -11.98 14.39
CA GLY A 238 7.55 -11.34 13.37
C GLY A 238 7.61 -9.81 13.47
N SER A 239 8.40 -9.19 12.61
CA SER A 239 8.54 -7.73 12.52
C SER A 239 7.22 -7.05 12.14
N GLY A 240 6.38 -7.68 11.32
CA GLY A 240 5.04 -7.21 10.96
C GLY A 240 4.10 -7.16 12.14
N GLN A 241 4.07 -8.21 12.98
CA GLN A 241 3.24 -8.23 14.19
C GLN A 241 3.67 -7.17 15.21
N ARG A 242 4.98 -6.95 15.38
CA ARG A 242 5.48 -5.86 16.25
C ARG A 242 5.09 -4.50 15.72
N LEU A 243 5.17 -4.27 14.41
CA LEU A 243 4.73 -3.04 13.78
C LEU A 243 3.21 -2.85 13.92
N ALA A 244 2.41 -3.86 13.64
CA ALA A 244 0.96 -3.83 13.79
C ALA A 244 0.53 -3.56 15.24
N SER A 245 1.19 -4.21 16.22
CA SER A 245 0.93 -3.99 17.65
C SER A 245 1.30 -2.57 18.10
N ALA A 246 2.42 -2.04 17.60
CA ALA A 246 2.84 -0.67 17.89
C ALA A 246 1.85 0.37 17.35
N LEU A 247 1.21 0.12 16.21
CA LEU A 247 0.23 1.01 15.60
C LEU A 247 -1.16 0.95 16.25
N LYS A 248 -1.54 -0.17 16.88
CA LYS A 248 -2.82 -0.31 17.60
C LYS A 248 -2.91 0.54 18.88
N GLY A 249 -1.81 1.05 19.39
CA GLY A 249 -1.72 1.73 20.71
C GLY A 249 -2.21 3.18 20.75
N GLY A 250 -2.79 3.78 19.69
CA GLY A 250 -3.40 5.11 19.75
C GLY A 250 -2.94 6.13 18.71
N PRO A 251 -3.48 7.37 18.75
CA PRO A 251 -3.37 8.38 17.68
C PRO A 251 -1.98 8.99 17.46
N ASN A 252 -0.95 8.64 18.23
CA ASN A 252 0.41 9.17 18.10
C ASN A 252 1.36 8.17 17.44
N VAL A 253 1.06 7.84 16.19
CA VAL A 253 1.89 6.92 15.36
C VAL A 253 3.35 7.38 15.25
N SER A 254 3.62 8.68 15.26
CA SER A 254 4.96 9.24 15.13
C SER A 254 5.89 8.97 16.32
N GLN A 255 5.35 8.66 17.52
CA GLN A 255 6.17 8.39 18.71
C GLN A 255 6.48 6.90 18.91
N VAL A 256 5.76 6.01 18.25
CA VAL A 256 5.79 4.58 18.54
C VAL A 256 6.72 3.80 17.59
N PHE A 257 6.96 4.32 16.40
CA PHE A 257 7.83 3.64 15.45
C PHE A 257 9.32 3.97 15.69
N ARG A 258 9.92 3.28 16.67
CA ARG A 258 11.36 2.97 16.58
C ARG A 258 11.47 1.68 15.77
N PRO A 259 12.00 1.75 14.53
CA PRO A 259 12.29 0.52 13.82
C PRO A 259 13.18 -0.34 14.71
N PRO A 260 13.03 -1.68 14.70
CA PRO A 260 14.03 -2.52 15.32
C PRO A 260 15.39 -2.09 14.76
N PRO A 261 16.45 -2.03 15.60
CA PRO A 261 17.77 -1.76 15.10
C PRO A 261 17.99 -2.75 13.95
N LEU A 262 18.28 -2.21 12.77
CA LEU A 262 18.72 -3.05 11.65
C LEU A 262 19.84 -3.92 12.23
N PRO A 263 19.84 -5.24 12.04
CA PRO A 263 20.98 -6.04 12.38
C PRO A 263 22.15 -5.30 11.78
N SER A 264 23.19 -4.99 12.57
CA SER A 264 24.33 -4.15 12.21
C SER A 264 24.76 -4.54 10.80
N GLN A 265 24.39 -3.69 9.82
CA GLN A 265 24.64 -4.03 8.42
C GLN A 265 26.14 -4.16 8.26
N PRO A 266 26.65 -5.30 7.81
CA PRO A 266 28.05 -5.44 7.50
C PRO A 266 28.47 -4.28 6.61
N TRP A 267 29.62 -3.67 6.85
CA TRP A 267 30.12 -2.50 6.14
C TRP A 267 30.09 -2.63 4.59
N TRP A 268 30.10 -3.86 4.06
CA TRP A 268 30.00 -4.16 2.63
C TRP A 268 28.57 -4.01 2.06
N MET A 269 27.51 -3.86 2.88
CA MET A 269 26.15 -3.56 2.44
C MET A 269 25.89 -2.06 2.21
N ARG A 270 26.77 -1.18 2.73
CA ARG A 270 26.64 0.29 2.57
C ARG A 270 26.79 0.81 1.14
N PRO A 271 27.52 0.16 0.20
CA PRO A 271 27.60 0.59 -1.20
C PRO A 271 26.38 0.22 -2.05
N THR A 272 25.52 -0.70 -1.64
CA THR A 272 24.42 -1.23 -2.49
C THR A 272 23.33 -0.22 -2.79
N LEU A 273 23.10 0.78 -1.92
CA LEU A 273 22.17 1.88 -2.23
C LEU A 273 22.70 2.80 -3.34
N ARG A 274 24.03 3.01 -3.43
CA ARG A 274 24.66 3.74 -4.54
C ARG A 274 24.73 2.92 -5.82
N ALA A 275 24.93 1.61 -5.73
CA ALA A 275 24.88 0.69 -6.85
C ALA A 275 23.46 0.54 -7.40
N GLY A 276 22.41 0.58 -6.56
CA GLY A 276 21.01 0.61 -6.98
C GLY A 276 20.71 1.74 -7.97
N CYS A 277 21.26 2.94 -7.75
CA CYS A 277 21.15 4.07 -8.70
C CYS A 277 21.83 3.81 -10.04
N SER A 278 22.87 2.99 -10.08
CA SER A 278 23.56 2.60 -11.33
C SER A 278 22.76 1.54 -12.12
N TRP A 279 22.09 0.62 -11.42
CA TRP A 279 21.18 -0.38 -12.01
C TRP A 279 19.89 0.25 -12.55
N LEU A 280 19.39 1.32 -11.94
CA LEU A 280 18.23 2.08 -12.44
C LEU A 280 18.49 2.66 -13.83
N ARG A 281 19.69 3.16 -14.12
CA ARG A 281 20.08 3.63 -15.46
C ARG A 281 20.16 2.51 -16.51
N ILE A 282 20.42 1.28 -16.09
CA ILE A 282 20.41 0.10 -16.97
C ILE A 282 18.96 -0.30 -17.27
N ARG A 283 18.04 -0.25 -16.30
CA ARG A 283 16.62 -0.54 -16.53
C ARG A 283 15.94 0.49 -17.43
N GLU A 284 16.26 1.78 -17.32
CA GLU A 284 15.76 2.82 -18.24
C GLU A 284 16.13 2.50 -19.70
N ARG A 285 17.36 2.06 -19.95
CA ARG A 285 17.79 1.63 -21.30
C ARG A 285 17.03 0.40 -21.83
N TRP A 286 16.57 -0.49 -20.92
CA TRP A 286 15.78 -1.67 -21.30
C TRP A 286 14.30 -1.35 -21.53
N THR A 287 13.70 -0.45 -20.75
CA THR A 287 12.31 -0.02 -20.94
C THR A 287 12.16 0.84 -22.19
N ASP A 288 13.09 1.71 -22.49
CA ASP A 288 13.12 2.50 -23.74
C ASP A 288 13.35 1.60 -24.95
N GLY A 289 14.16 0.56 -24.82
CA GLY A 289 14.36 -0.47 -25.86
C GLY A 289 13.10 -1.29 -26.17
N MET A 290 12.27 -1.60 -25.16
CA MET A 290 11.03 -2.34 -25.37
C MET A 290 9.90 -1.48 -25.95
N GLN A 291 9.86 -0.18 -25.71
CA GLN A 291 8.90 0.72 -26.33
C GLN A 291 9.17 0.90 -27.86
N HIS A 292 10.40 0.77 -28.29
CA HIS A 292 10.74 0.80 -29.72
C HIS A 292 10.40 -0.50 -30.47
N PHE A 293 10.22 -1.62 -29.77
CA PHE A 293 9.78 -2.89 -30.39
C PHE A 293 8.25 -3.05 -30.49
N ALA A 294 7.48 -2.23 -29.79
CA ALA A 294 6.01 -2.25 -29.83
C ALA A 294 5.39 -1.32 -30.89
N GLY A 295 6.20 -0.57 -31.63
CA GLY A 295 5.77 0.45 -32.59
C GLY A 295 5.95 0.10 -34.06
N GLY A 296 5.85 -1.17 -34.45
CA GLY A 296 5.81 -1.57 -35.88
C GLY A 296 4.41 -1.34 -36.48
N PRO A 297 4.29 -0.72 -37.68
CA PRO A 297 2.99 -0.45 -38.26
C PRO A 297 2.30 -1.73 -38.72
N MET A 298 1.06 -1.97 -38.25
CA MET A 298 0.16 -2.95 -38.87
C MET A 298 -0.07 -2.52 -40.31
N LYS A 299 0.49 -3.25 -41.29
CA LYS A 299 0.07 -3.20 -42.67
C LYS A 299 -1.29 -3.87 -42.82
N ARG A 300 -2.14 -3.21 -43.58
CA ARG A 300 -3.52 -3.56 -43.95
C ARG A 300 -3.64 -4.99 -44.52
#